data_a9a3c8db6b8710ce15fa27211f621175
#
_entry.id   a9a3c8db6b8710ce15fa27211f621175
#
_cell.length_a   1.000
_cell.length_b   1.000
_cell.length_c   1.000
_cell.angle_alpha   90.00
_cell.angle_beta   90.00
_cell.angle_gamma   90.00
#
_symmetry.space_group_name_H-M   'P 1'
#
loop_
_entity.id
_entity.type
_entity.pdbx_description
1 polymer ?
#
loop_
_entity_poly.entity_id
_entity_poly.type
_entity_poly.pdbx_seq_one_letter_code
_entity_poly.pdbx_strand_id
1 'polypeptide(L)'
;MMDATAMAALVRAGEVSAVELVDDAIRRCEQVNPALNAVIIDMFDRAREIARQPLGSGLFAGVPFLMKDFVAEIAGVPFTEGSAFLEGYVPRQDSETYRRYRDAGLITIGKTNLPEFAIGVTTEPRLFGKTRNPWDPERSTGGSSGGSGAAVAARVVPAAHGNDVAGSIRIPASCCGLFGLKPTRGRTSLAPLYGDLFSGMFVEHVLTRSVRDSAALLDVSTGPAIGEPYTAPAPSRPFADEVGARPGRLRIGFSCETPLGDSLDPECEKAVREAAALCESLGHDVFEAMPDFAAMELWQKFTTVLAGGVAWALADWERRLGRTMNEQSFEPFVWAFSERGRALSAADYLLAIQDVQVQVRALSRFFETHDMWLTTTLGQPPLPLGTLTYEGDPFELRRRMAKFSPYTYISNASGQPAMSVPLHWTEDDLPVGLHFVGRFGEEAALLRLAAQLEETRPWAGRSPQICSTS
;
A
#
# COMPACT_ATOMS: atom_id res chain seq x y z
N MET A 1 -7.57 -17.75 10.98
CA MET A 1 -6.21 -17.36 11.37
C MET A 1 -6.26 -16.12 12.23
N MET A 2 -5.49 -16.11 13.33
CA MET A 2 -5.34 -14.95 14.24
C MET A 2 -4.65 -13.79 13.52
N ASP A 3 -4.85 -12.59 14.00
CA ASP A 3 -4.11 -11.41 13.56
C ASP A 3 -2.75 -11.29 14.30
N ALA A 4 -1.91 -10.33 13.90
CA ALA A 4 -0.55 -10.19 14.44
C ALA A 4 -0.54 -9.89 15.94
N THR A 5 -1.44 -9.04 16.39
CA THR A 5 -1.60 -8.68 17.81
C THR A 5 -1.94 -9.90 18.66
N ALA A 6 -2.86 -10.75 18.21
CA ALA A 6 -3.23 -11.98 18.91
C ALA A 6 -2.08 -13.00 18.91
N MET A 7 -1.37 -13.18 17.79
CA MET A 7 -0.19 -14.05 17.73
C MET A 7 0.89 -13.62 18.73
N ALA A 8 1.21 -12.33 18.77
CA ALA A 8 2.17 -11.79 19.72
C ALA A 8 1.74 -12.00 21.18
N ALA A 9 0.44 -11.92 21.47
CA ALA A 9 -0.10 -12.18 22.80
C ALA A 9 0.12 -13.64 23.23
N LEU A 10 -0.13 -14.62 22.36
CA LEU A 10 0.11 -16.04 22.64
C LEU A 10 1.59 -16.35 22.86
N VAL A 11 2.49 -15.73 22.07
CA VAL A 11 3.95 -15.89 22.27
C VAL A 11 4.35 -15.35 23.64
N ARG A 12 3.87 -14.17 24.02
CA ARG A 12 4.16 -13.59 25.35
C ARG A 12 3.61 -14.42 26.51
N ALA A 13 2.46 -15.08 26.31
CA ALA A 13 1.88 -15.99 27.28
C ALA A 13 2.60 -17.36 27.37
N GLY A 14 3.51 -17.64 26.42
CA GLY A 14 4.18 -18.94 26.32
C GLY A 14 3.27 -20.07 25.81
N GLU A 15 2.09 -19.71 25.23
CA GLU A 15 1.14 -20.68 24.69
C GLU A 15 1.57 -21.21 23.31
N VAL A 16 2.33 -20.41 22.55
CA VAL A 16 2.91 -20.74 21.25
C VAL A 16 4.32 -20.17 21.19
N SER A 17 5.26 -20.92 20.61
CA SER A 17 6.62 -20.42 20.39
C SER A 17 6.73 -19.66 19.05
N ALA A 18 7.74 -18.79 18.94
CA ALA A 18 8.07 -18.14 17.66
C ALA A 18 8.41 -19.14 16.57
N VAL A 19 9.06 -20.24 16.90
CA VAL A 19 9.41 -21.33 15.96
C VAL A 19 8.16 -21.94 15.36
N GLU A 20 7.15 -22.25 16.18
CA GLU A 20 5.88 -22.81 15.70
C GLU A 20 5.14 -21.83 14.77
N LEU A 21 5.11 -20.53 15.11
CA LEU A 21 4.47 -19.51 14.24
C LEU A 21 5.20 -19.34 12.91
N VAL A 22 6.53 -19.32 12.94
CA VAL A 22 7.36 -19.18 11.73
C VAL A 22 7.25 -20.41 10.85
N ASP A 23 7.34 -21.63 11.41
CA ASP A 23 7.18 -22.87 10.65
C ASP A 23 5.77 -23.02 10.08
N ASP A 24 4.73 -22.60 10.80
CA ASP A 24 3.36 -22.55 10.29
C ASP A 24 3.22 -21.57 9.10
N ALA A 25 3.81 -20.38 9.20
CA ALA A 25 3.78 -19.40 8.13
C ALA A 25 4.55 -19.88 6.90
N ILE A 26 5.70 -20.52 7.08
CA ILE A 26 6.48 -21.13 5.99
C ILE A 26 5.67 -22.24 5.31
N ARG A 27 5.10 -23.17 6.07
CA ARG A 27 4.26 -24.24 5.54
C ARG A 27 3.07 -23.69 4.73
N ARG A 28 2.42 -22.65 5.24
CA ARG A 28 1.31 -21.95 4.54
C ARG A 28 1.81 -21.30 3.25
N CYS A 29 2.99 -20.69 3.27
CA CYS A 29 3.61 -20.12 2.07
C CYS A 29 3.86 -21.20 1.03
N GLU A 30 4.52 -22.30 1.41
CA GLU A 30 4.81 -23.42 0.51
C GLU A 30 3.55 -24.05 -0.09
N GLN A 31 2.44 -24.05 0.67
CA GLN A 31 1.15 -24.58 0.21
C GLN A 31 0.49 -23.71 -0.88
N VAL A 32 0.48 -22.37 -0.72
CA VAL A 32 -0.32 -21.48 -1.59
C VAL A 32 0.52 -20.72 -2.61
N ASN A 33 1.79 -20.47 -2.35
CA ASN A 33 2.64 -19.65 -3.21
C ASN A 33 2.86 -20.20 -4.63
N PRO A 34 2.91 -21.53 -4.87
CA PRO A 34 2.96 -22.06 -6.24
C PRO A 34 1.78 -21.63 -7.12
N ALA A 35 0.59 -21.42 -6.53
CA ALA A 35 -0.59 -20.93 -7.24
C ALA A 35 -0.65 -19.41 -7.31
N LEU A 36 -0.13 -18.69 -6.31
CA LEU A 36 -0.28 -17.24 -6.16
C LEU A 36 0.91 -16.45 -6.70
N ASN A 37 2.12 -16.96 -6.60
CA ASN A 37 3.36 -16.25 -6.90
C ASN A 37 3.47 -14.91 -6.13
N ALA A 38 3.17 -14.95 -4.84
CA ALA A 38 3.16 -13.80 -3.96
C ALA A 38 4.51 -13.49 -3.31
N VAL A 39 5.26 -14.54 -2.94
CA VAL A 39 6.60 -14.48 -2.33
C VAL A 39 7.64 -14.89 -3.38
N ILE A 40 8.59 -14.00 -3.65
CA ILE A 40 9.59 -14.14 -4.73
C ILE A 40 11.02 -14.40 -4.24
N ILE A 41 11.29 -14.03 -2.99
CA ILE A 41 12.58 -14.29 -2.32
C ILE A 41 12.24 -14.85 -0.95
N ASP A 42 12.55 -16.13 -0.71
CA ASP A 42 12.37 -16.72 0.60
C ASP A 42 13.54 -16.38 1.55
N MET A 43 13.24 -16.33 2.83
CA MET A 43 14.20 -16.14 3.93
C MET A 43 13.95 -17.20 5.02
N PHE A 44 13.44 -18.37 4.64
CA PHE A 44 12.93 -19.38 5.56
C PHE A 44 13.96 -19.85 6.58
N ASP A 45 15.17 -20.19 6.14
CA ASP A 45 16.22 -20.64 7.06
C ASP A 45 16.67 -19.54 8.02
N ARG A 46 16.86 -18.31 7.50
CA ARG A 46 17.15 -17.14 8.34
C ARG A 46 16.04 -16.87 9.35
N ALA A 47 14.78 -16.97 8.95
CA ALA A 47 13.63 -16.81 9.84
C ALA A 47 13.59 -17.84 10.96
N ARG A 48 13.86 -19.12 10.62
CA ARG A 48 13.99 -20.20 11.62
C ARG A 48 15.13 -19.98 12.61
N GLU A 49 16.29 -19.49 12.11
CA GLU A 49 17.43 -19.15 12.97
C GLU A 49 17.06 -18.04 13.96
N ILE A 50 16.41 -16.96 13.49
CA ILE A 50 15.95 -15.85 14.33
C ILE A 50 14.90 -16.34 15.34
N ALA A 51 13.94 -17.18 14.94
CA ALA A 51 12.89 -17.69 15.81
C ALA A 51 13.41 -18.56 16.99
N ARG A 52 14.60 -19.18 16.82
CA ARG A 52 15.25 -19.97 17.88
C ARG A 52 16.03 -19.12 18.88
N GLN A 53 16.28 -17.86 18.60
CA GLN A 53 16.99 -16.96 19.50
C GLN A 53 16.05 -16.44 20.60
N PRO A 54 16.58 -15.97 21.74
CA PRO A 54 15.77 -15.29 22.73
C PRO A 54 15.05 -14.10 22.11
N LEU A 55 13.73 -14.08 22.26
CA LEU A 55 12.91 -12.98 21.78
C LEU A 55 13.12 -11.75 22.66
N GLY A 56 13.25 -10.57 22.04
CA GLY A 56 13.19 -9.30 22.72
C GLY A 56 11.78 -9.01 23.29
N SER A 57 11.64 -7.85 23.95
CA SER A 57 10.36 -7.36 24.49
C SER A 57 9.50 -6.61 23.45
N GLY A 58 9.77 -6.76 22.17
CA GLY A 58 9.05 -6.06 21.08
C GLY A 58 7.56 -6.40 21.05
N LEU A 59 6.76 -5.43 20.60
CA LEU A 59 5.29 -5.54 20.58
C LEU A 59 4.81 -6.78 19.79
N PHE A 60 5.52 -7.15 18.71
CA PHE A 60 5.21 -8.25 17.82
C PHE A 60 6.23 -9.40 17.90
N ALA A 61 6.81 -9.62 19.10
CA ALA A 61 7.83 -10.65 19.29
C ALA A 61 7.38 -12.03 18.78
N GLY A 62 8.12 -12.58 17.82
CA GLY A 62 7.89 -13.89 17.23
C GLY A 62 6.86 -13.97 16.11
N VAL A 63 6.25 -12.86 15.71
CA VAL A 63 5.22 -12.84 14.66
C VAL A 63 5.86 -12.89 13.26
N PRO A 64 5.46 -13.84 12.38
CA PRO A 64 5.95 -13.92 11.00
C PRO A 64 5.43 -12.73 10.16
N PHE A 65 6.29 -12.24 9.27
CA PHE A 65 6.06 -11.06 8.47
C PHE A 65 6.66 -11.21 7.06
N LEU A 66 6.21 -10.37 6.11
CA LEU A 66 6.77 -10.28 4.76
C LEU A 66 7.10 -8.83 4.42
N MET A 67 8.21 -8.62 3.71
CA MET A 67 8.62 -7.31 3.21
C MET A 67 8.39 -7.22 1.70
N LYS A 68 7.89 -6.09 1.21
CA LYS A 68 7.85 -5.82 -0.23
C LYS A 68 9.26 -5.56 -0.75
N ASP A 69 9.59 -6.10 -1.93
CA ASP A 69 10.92 -5.97 -2.53
C ASP A 69 11.12 -4.61 -3.23
N PHE A 70 10.81 -3.50 -2.54
CA PHE A 70 10.95 -2.13 -3.04
C PHE A 70 11.31 -1.15 -1.91
N VAL A 71 12.37 -0.37 -2.10
CA VAL A 71 12.90 0.64 -1.14
C VAL A 71 13.40 0.02 0.17
N ALA A 72 12.64 -0.87 0.78
CA ALA A 72 12.95 -1.51 2.06
C ALA A 72 14.07 -2.56 1.94
N GLU A 73 15.31 -2.08 1.87
CA GLU A 73 16.50 -2.94 1.82
C GLU A 73 16.73 -3.69 3.13
N ILE A 74 17.20 -4.96 3.01
CA ILE A 74 17.61 -5.83 4.12
C ILE A 74 19.05 -6.28 3.87
N ALA A 75 19.96 -5.99 4.79
CA ALA A 75 21.36 -6.34 4.65
C ALA A 75 21.55 -7.85 4.42
N GLY A 76 22.33 -8.18 3.40
CA GLY A 76 22.66 -9.57 3.04
C GLY A 76 21.54 -10.36 2.35
N VAL A 77 20.41 -9.72 1.99
CA VAL A 77 19.30 -10.37 1.27
C VAL A 77 19.21 -9.78 -0.14
N PRO A 78 19.06 -10.60 -1.21
CA PRO A 78 18.87 -10.09 -2.56
C PRO A 78 17.74 -9.08 -2.66
N PHE A 79 17.93 -8.07 -3.54
CA PHE A 79 17.01 -6.97 -3.72
C PHE A 79 16.88 -6.63 -5.20
N THR A 80 15.65 -6.62 -5.74
CA THR A 80 15.45 -6.55 -7.18
C THR A 80 14.53 -5.44 -7.68
N GLU A 81 13.67 -4.89 -6.84
CA GLU A 81 12.59 -3.98 -7.27
C GLU A 81 11.78 -4.51 -8.47
N GLY A 82 11.68 -5.84 -8.61
CA GLY A 82 11.01 -6.50 -9.73
C GLY A 82 11.73 -6.38 -11.07
N SER A 83 12.99 -5.90 -11.09
CA SER A 83 13.77 -5.61 -12.30
C SER A 83 14.98 -6.53 -12.44
N ALA A 84 15.18 -7.08 -13.65
CA ALA A 84 16.38 -7.82 -14.01
C ALA A 84 17.65 -6.93 -13.97
N PHE A 85 17.53 -5.62 -14.08
CA PHE A 85 18.66 -4.69 -13.99
C PHE A 85 19.38 -4.77 -12.64
N LEU A 86 18.65 -5.11 -11.57
CA LEU A 86 19.20 -5.24 -10.22
C LEU A 86 19.64 -6.68 -9.88
N GLU A 87 19.63 -7.59 -10.83
CA GLU A 87 20.06 -8.97 -10.58
C GLU A 87 21.48 -9.03 -10.00
N GLY A 88 21.64 -9.77 -8.90
CA GLY A 88 22.88 -9.88 -8.15
C GLY A 88 23.16 -8.76 -7.18
N TYR A 89 22.31 -7.74 -7.06
CA TYR A 89 22.46 -6.71 -6.04
C TYR A 89 22.05 -7.24 -4.67
N VAL A 90 22.91 -7.04 -3.67
CA VAL A 90 22.67 -7.39 -2.27
C VAL A 90 23.01 -6.16 -1.41
N PRO A 91 22.04 -5.61 -0.70
CA PRO A 91 22.23 -4.45 0.20
C PRO A 91 23.25 -4.77 1.32
N ARG A 92 23.96 -3.73 1.76
CA ARG A 92 24.93 -3.81 2.87
C ARG A 92 24.38 -3.27 4.19
N GLN A 93 23.22 -2.64 4.16
CA GLN A 93 22.58 -2.02 5.32
C GLN A 93 21.07 -2.24 5.29
N ASP A 94 20.46 -2.21 6.46
CA ASP A 94 19.02 -2.27 6.62
C ASP A 94 18.38 -0.90 6.40
N SER A 95 17.20 -0.87 5.78
CA SER A 95 16.34 0.31 5.81
C SER A 95 15.79 0.57 7.22
N GLU A 96 15.48 1.81 7.53
CA GLU A 96 14.90 2.20 8.83
C GLU A 96 13.56 1.49 9.07
N THR A 97 12.72 1.38 8.06
CA THR A 97 11.45 0.66 8.12
C THR A 97 11.63 -0.81 8.51
N TYR A 98 12.55 -1.52 7.83
CA TYR A 98 12.86 -2.90 8.21
C TYR A 98 13.43 -3.01 9.62
N ARG A 99 14.35 -2.12 9.99
CA ARG A 99 14.96 -2.09 11.33
C ARG A 99 13.89 -1.95 12.42
N ARG A 100 12.94 -1.01 12.26
CA ARG A 100 11.85 -0.79 13.23
C ARG A 100 10.94 -2.02 13.35
N TYR A 101 10.59 -2.66 12.25
CA TYR A 101 9.78 -3.87 12.28
C TYR A 101 10.52 -5.04 12.94
N ARG A 102 11.80 -5.23 12.63
CA ARG A 102 12.65 -6.22 13.29
C ARG A 102 12.77 -5.94 14.79
N ASP A 103 13.04 -4.70 15.18
CA ASP A 103 13.22 -4.32 16.58
C ASP A 103 11.89 -4.42 17.37
N ALA A 104 10.75 -4.34 16.70
CA ALA A 104 9.43 -4.68 17.26
C ALA A 104 9.21 -6.19 17.42
N GLY A 105 10.13 -7.03 16.93
CA GLY A 105 10.11 -8.48 17.09
C GLY A 105 9.45 -9.25 15.94
N LEU A 106 9.12 -8.58 14.81
CA LEU A 106 8.63 -9.25 13.61
C LEU A 106 9.74 -10.10 12.98
N ILE A 107 9.41 -11.31 12.56
CA ILE A 107 10.32 -12.23 11.89
C ILE A 107 9.98 -12.31 10.41
N THR A 108 10.82 -11.70 9.57
CA THR A 108 10.60 -11.67 8.11
C THR A 108 10.93 -13.03 7.50
N ILE A 109 9.92 -13.67 6.89
CA ILE A 109 10.06 -14.98 6.22
C ILE A 109 10.35 -14.88 4.72
N GLY A 110 10.27 -13.68 4.12
CA GLY A 110 10.55 -13.50 2.70
C GLY A 110 10.16 -12.13 2.18
N LYS A 111 10.35 -11.94 0.86
CA LYS A 111 10.02 -10.70 0.16
C LYS A 111 8.95 -10.95 -0.91
N THR A 112 8.05 -9.97 -1.08
CA THR A 112 6.85 -10.11 -1.90
C THR A 112 7.00 -9.46 -3.28
N ASN A 113 6.27 -10.03 -4.25
CA ASN A 113 6.25 -9.62 -5.65
C ASN A 113 5.61 -8.24 -5.85
N LEU A 114 6.05 -7.55 -6.92
CA LEU A 114 5.65 -6.20 -7.31
C LEU A 114 5.91 -6.03 -8.82
N PRO A 115 5.25 -5.09 -9.54
CA PRO A 115 5.66 -4.71 -10.89
C PRO A 115 7.03 -4.03 -10.88
N GLU A 116 7.76 -4.07 -11.98
CA GLU A 116 9.09 -3.49 -12.11
C GLU A 116 9.12 -2.03 -11.60
N PHE A 117 10.05 -1.72 -10.67
CA PHE A 117 10.19 -0.43 -9.95
C PHE A 117 8.90 0.08 -9.31
N ALA A 118 8.00 -0.84 -8.96
CA ALA A 118 6.68 -0.52 -8.40
C ALA A 118 5.82 0.38 -9.35
N ILE A 119 6.13 0.45 -10.65
CA ILE A 119 5.46 1.28 -11.64
C ILE A 119 4.30 0.50 -12.28
N GLY A 120 3.21 0.34 -11.52
CA GLY A 120 2.01 -0.34 -12.01
C GLY A 120 0.94 -0.42 -10.96
N VAL A 121 -0.32 -0.54 -11.41
CA VAL A 121 -1.50 -0.77 -10.57
C VAL A 121 -1.94 -2.23 -10.57
N THR A 122 -1.16 -3.10 -11.24
CA THR A 122 -1.22 -4.57 -11.22
C THR A 122 0.15 -5.12 -10.88
N THR A 123 0.24 -6.42 -10.50
CA THR A 123 1.51 -7.06 -10.14
C THR A 123 1.79 -8.20 -11.11
N GLU A 124 2.39 -7.82 -12.24
CA GLU A 124 2.65 -8.71 -13.38
C GLU A 124 4.06 -8.47 -13.98
N PRO A 125 5.15 -8.49 -13.14
CA PRO A 125 6.49 -8.21 -13.64
C PRO A 125 6.98 -9.33 -14.59
N ARG A 126 7.79 -8.93 -15.57
CA ARG A 126 8.44 -9.87 -16.49
C ARG A 126 9.41 -10.81 -15.74
N LEU A 127 10.11 -10.30 -14.73
CA LEU A 127 11.15 -11.04 -14.03
C LEU A 127 10.60 -12.25 -13.26
N PHE A 128 9.53 -12.05 -12.48
CA PHE A 128 8.98 -13.09 -11.59
C PHE A 128 7.64 -13.63 -12.07
N GLY A 129 7.02 -13.02 -13.07
CA GLY A 129 5.68 -13.38 -13.53
C GLY A 129 4.56 -12.80 -12.66
N LYS A 130 3.33 -13.11 -13.06
CA LYS A 130 2.10 -12.55 -12.49
C LYS A 130 1.83 -13.06 -11.07
N THR A 131 1.45 -12.15 -10.17
CA THR A 131 0.83 -12.53 -8.89
C THR A 131 -0.68 -12.67 -9.09
N ARG A 132 -1.23 -13.80 -8.68
CA ARG A 132 -2.66 -14.14 -8.86
C ARG A 132 -3.46 -13.76 -7.62
N ASN A 133 -4.69 -13.31 -7.84
CA ASN A 133 -5.58 -12.91 -6.76
C ASN A 133 -6.13 -14.17 -6.03
N PRO A 134 -6.02 -14.25 -4.69
CA PRO A 134 -6.55 -15.38 -3.95
C PRO A 134 -8.08 -15.56 -4.07
N TRP A 135 -8.83 -14.48 -4.36
CA TRP A 135 -10.27 -14.53 -4.57
C TRP A 135 -10.66 -15.12 -5.93
N ASP A 136 -9.88 -14.83 -6.97
CA ASP A 136 -10.00 -15.37 -8.31
C ASP A 136 -8.61 -15.38 -8.98
N PRO A 137 -8.00 -16.54 -9.25
CA PRO A 137 -6.64 -16.64 -9.80
C PRO A 137 -6.47 -16.06 -11.21
N GLU A 138 -7.55 -15.79 -11.93
CA GLU A 138 -7.51 -15.14 -13.24
C GLU A 138 -7.57 -13.61 -13.14
N ARG A 139 -7.65 -13.08 -11.92
CA ARG A 139 -7.70 -11.65 -11.62
C ARG A 139 -6.40 -11.13 -11.02
N SER A 140 -6.20 -9.82 -11.19
CA SER A 140 -5.07 -9.09 -10.62
C SER A 140 -5.26 -8.90 -9.10
N THR A 141 -4.16 -8.97 -8.37
CA THR A 141 -4.07 -8.57 -6.95
C THR A 141 -4.06 -7.06 -6.75
N GLY A 142 -4.13 -6.30 -7.85
CA GLY A 142 -3.74 -4.89 -7.79
C GLY A 142 -2.22 -4.73 -7.65
N GLY A 143 -1.78 -3.50 -7.54
CA GLY A 143 -0.36 -3.14 -7.43
C GLY A 143 -0.15 -1.73 -6.83
N SER A 144 1.07 -1.46 -6.45
CA SER A 144 2.26 -2.29 -6.70
C SER A 144 2.58 -3.28 -5.56
N SER A 145 1.91 -3.25 -4.39
CA SER A 145 2.13 -4.21 -3.29
C SER A 145 1.24 -5.46 -3.42
N GLY A 146 1.06 -5.98 -4.65
CA GLY A 146 0.13 -7.08 -4.91
C GLY A 146 0.55 -8.41 -4.29
N GLY A 147 1.86 -8.71 -4.26
CA GLY A 147 2.38 -9.89 -3.57
C GLY A 147 2.08 -9.85 -2.06
N SER A 148 2.24 -8.68 -1.42
CA SER A 148 1.87 -8.47 -0.01
C SER A 148 0.37 -8.67 0.21
N GLY A 149 -0.46 -8.09 -0.67
CA GLY A 149 -1.91 -8.26 -0.61
C GLY A 149 -2.34 -9.72 -0.74
N ALA A 150 -1.80 -10.43 -1.73
CA ALA A 150 -2.10 -11.85 -1.95
C ALA A 150 -1.69 -12.72 -0.74
N ALA A 151 -0.47 -12.52 -0.21
CA ALA A 151 0.03 -13.31 0.92
C ALA A 151 -0.80 -13.13 2.19
N VAL A 152 -1.23 -11.87 2.51
CA VAL A 152 -2.07 -11.58 3.68
C VAL A 152 -3.48 -12.11 3.48
N ALA A 153 -4.08 -11.94 2.31
CA ALA A 153 -5.41 -12.45 2.00
C ALA A 153 -5.46 -14.00 2.05
N ALA A 154 -4.44 -14.64 1.48
CA ALA A 154 -4.29 -16.11 1.51
C ALA A 154 -3.87 -16.65 2.88
N ARG A 155 -3.73 -15.79 3.89
CA ARG A 155 -3.39 -16.15 5.27
C ARG A 155 -2.01 -16.78 5.46
N VAL A 156 -1.03 -16.44 4.62
CA VAL A 156 0.38 -16.81 4.83
C VAL A 156 0.92 -16.14 6.07
N VAL A 157 0.75 -14.82 6.16
CA VAL A 157 1.12 -14.00 7.32
C VAL A 157 -0.05 -13.10 7.75
N PRO A 158 -0.06 -12.59 8.99
CA PRO A 158 -1.12 -11.70 9.46
C PRO A 158 -1.06 -10.30 8.85
N ALA A 159 0.14 -9.82 8.54
CA ALA A 159 0.43 -8.51 7.96
C ALA A 159 1.64 -8.60 7.04
N ALA A 160 1.73 -7.72 6.05
CA ALA A 160 2.88 -7.59 5.17
C ALA A 160 3.15 -6.12 4.82
N HIS A 161 4.44 -5.77 4.67
CA HIS A 161 4.88 -4.45 4.28
C HIS A 161 4.41 -4.08 2.88
N GLY A 162 4.09 -2.81 2.69
CA GLY A 162 3.79 -2.18 1.42
C GLY A 162 4.20 -0.72 1.40
N ASN A 163 4.17 -0.11 0.25
CA ASN A 163 4.40 1.32 0.07
C ASN A 163 3.42 1.89 -0.95
N ASP A 164 3.25 3.22 -0.96
CA ASP A 164 2.17 3.88 -1.69
C ASP A 164 2.62 5.24 -2.21
N VAL A 165 2.70 5.39 -3.54
CA VAL A 165 2.99 6.65 -4.24
C VAL A 165 1.79 7.15 -5.04
N ALA A 166 0.88 6.23 -5.40
CA ALA A 166 -0.32 6.54 -6.18
C ALA A 166 -1.50 5.59 -5.84
N GLY A 167 -1.40 4.86 -4.71
CA GLY A 167 -2.39 3.87 -4.29
C GLY A 167 -1.84 2.49 -3.99
N SER A 168 -0.54 2.30 -3.99
CA SER A 168 0.08 0.95 -3.99
C SER A 168 -0.03 0.15 -2.66
N ILE A 169 -0.62 0.69 -1.60
CA ILE A 169 -1.15 -0.04 -0.44
C ILE A 169 -2.66 -0.27 -0.63
N ARG A 170 -3.38 0.79 -0.97
CA ARG A 170 -4.85 0.82 -1.01
C ARG A 170 -5.43 0.03 -2.19
N ILE A 171 -4.80 0.09 -3.36
CA ILE A 171 -5.21 -0.69 -4.55
C ILE A 171 -5.17 -2.20 -4.26
N PRO A 172 -4.03 -2.78 -3.83
CA PRO A 172 -4.02 -4.21 -3.51
C PRO A 172 -4.86 -4.56 -2.27
N ALA A 173 -5.02 -3.65 -1.29
CA ALA A 173 -5.96 -3.86 -0.19
C ALA A 173 -7.40 -4.02 -0.71
N SER A 174 -7.83 -3.16 -1.64
CA SER A 174 -9.15 -3.28 -2.30
C SER A 174 -9.28 -4.57 -3.09
N CYS A 175 -8.30 -4.90 -3.95
CA CYS A 175 -8.33 -6.10 -4.78
C CYS A 175 -8.31 -7.41 -3.97
N CYS A 176 -7.71 -7.40 -2.79
CA CYS A 176 -7.52 -8.61 -1.98
C CYS A 176 -8.44 -8.67 -0.74
N GLY A 177 -9.37 -7.74 -0.55
CA GLY A 177 -10.31 -7.72 0.56
C GLY A 177 -9.63 -7.48 1.92
N LEU A 178 -8.69 -6.53 1.98
CA LEU A 178 -7.88 -6.20 3.14
C LEU A 178 -8.09 -4.74 3.59
N PHE A 179 -7.69 -4.47 4.82
CA PHE A 179 -7.49 -3.10 5.29
C PHE A 179 -6.12 -2.59 4.84
N GLY A 180 -6.09 -1.40 4.22
CA GLY A 180 -4.87 -0.75 3.78
C GLY A 180 -4.90 0.74 4.08
N LEU A 181 -4.02 1.21 4.97
CA LEU A 181 -3.86 2.62 5.33
C LEU A 181 -2.63 3.19 4.64
N LYS A 182 -2.81 4.26 3.89
CA LYS A 182 -1.75 5.17 3.47
C LYS A 182 -1.60 6.25 4.54
N PRO A 183 -0.52 6.29 5.32
CA PRO A 183 -0.34 7.33 6.34
C PRO A 183 -0.10 8.72 5.72
N THR A 184 -0.07 9.73 6.56
CA THR A 184 0.29 11.10 6.21
C THR A 184 1.72 11.16 5.67
N ARG A 185 1.99 12.04 4.71
CA ARG A 185 3.35 12.37 4.23
C ARG A 185 4.27 12.67 5.40
N GLY A 186 5.48 12.08 5.41
CA GLY A 186 6.47 12.26 6.47
C GLY A 186 6.11 11.57 7.80
N ARG A 187 5.13 10.64 7.80
CA ARG A 187 4.79 9.83 8.97
C ARG A 187 5.82 8.72 9.22
N THR A 188 6.31 8.10 8.15
CA THR A 188 7.28 7.00 8.16
C THR A 188 8.58 7.45 7.49
N SER A 189 9.70 6.95 7.98
CA SER A 189 11.04 7.31 7.51
C SER A 189 11.47 6.47 6.31
N LEU A 190 12.18 7.08 5.37
CA LEU A 190 12.82 6.42 4.22
C LEU A 190 14.33 6.26 4.38
N ALA A 191 14.86 6.56 5.57
CA ALA A 191 16.28 6.45 5.89
C ALA A 191 16.79 5.00 5.74
N PRO A 192 18.08 4.80 5.57
CA PRO A 192 19.13 5.82 5.48
C PRO A 192 19.37 6.35 4.07
N LEU A 193 18.74 5.76 3.05
CA LEU A 193 19.07 6.06 1.65
C LEU A 193 18.38 7.32 1.12
N TYR A 194 17.15 7.56 1.57
CA TYR A 194 16.31 8.61 1.02
C TYR A 194 15.74 9.49 2.14
N GLY A 195 15.75 10.81 1.91
CA GLY A 195 14.99 11.76 2.73
C GLY A 195 13.63 12.07 2.12
N ASP A 196 13.50 11.86 0.80
CA ASP A 196 12.28 12.08 0.04
C ASP A 196 12.27 11.22 -1.22
N LEU A 197 11.09 10.74 -1.59
CA LEU A 197 10.84 10.05 -2.84
C LEU A 197 9.62 10.66 -3.53
N PHE A 198 9.74 10.90 -4.85
CA PHE A 198 8.66 11.46 -5.68
C PHE A 198 8.07 12.76 -5.09
N SER A 199 8.93 13.67 -4.60
CA SER A 199 8.53 14.96 -4.01
C SER A 199 7.51 14.83 -2.88
N GLY A 200 7.75 13.90 -1.95
CA GLY A 200 6.95 13.64 -0.77
C GLY A 200 5.65 12.89 -1.03
N MET A 201 5.47 12.31 -2.21
CA MET A 201 4.26 11.54 -2.52
C MET A 201 4.32 10.09 -2.06
N PHE A 202 5.50 9.60 -1.68
CA PHE A 202 5.77 8.23 -1.27
C PHE A 202 5.66 8.05 0.24
N VAL A 203 5.04 6.96 0.67
CA VAL A 203 4.96 6.54 2.07
C VAL A 203 5.04 5.02 2.18
N GLU A 204 5.48 4.54 3.33
CA GLU A 204 5.53 3.11 3.67
C GLU A 204 4.55 2.78 4.79
N HIS A 205 3.93 1.61 4.71
CA HIS A 205 3.13 1.03 5.79
C HIS A 205 2.87 -0.46 5.50
N VAL A 206 1.73 -1.00 5.92
CA VAL A 206 1.37 -2.41 5.81
C VAL A 206 -0.01 -2.63 5.23
N LEU A 207 -0.25 -3.85 4.73
CA LEU A 207 -1.57 -4.42 4.48
C LEU A 207 -1.90 -5.41 5.59
N THR A 208 -3.12 -5.35 6.13
CA THR A 208 -3.56 -6.17 7.27
C THR A 208 -4.98 -6.68 7.07
N ARG A 209 -5.36 -7.70 7.85
CA ARG A 209 -6.75 -8.13 7.92
C ARG A 209 -7.56 -7.39 8.98
N SER A 210 -6.91 -6.83 10.01
CA SER A 210 -7.57 -6.09 11.08
C SER A 210 -7.08 -4.65 11.16
N VAL A 211 -7.92 -3.75 11.60
CA VAL A 211 -7.59 -2.34 11.84
C VAL A 211 -6.56 -2.22 12.96
N ARG A 212 -6.68 -3.03 14.02
CA ARG A 212 -5.77 -2.96 15.18
C ARG A 212 -4.34 -3.32 14.84
N ASP A 213 -4.11 -4.29 13.92
CA ASP A 213 -2.76 -4.61 13.47
C ASP A 213 -2.13 -3.46 12.71
N SER A 214 -2.91 -2.81 11.84
CA SER A 214 -2.43 -1.63 11.08
C SER A 214 -2.08 -0.48 12.04
N ALA A 215 -2.91 -0.19 13.01
CA ALA A 215 -2.66 0.86 13.99
C ALA A 215 -1.40 0.60 14.82
N ALA A 216 -1.26 -0.61 15.36
CA ALA A 216 -0.10 -0.98 16.18
C ALA A 216 1.20 -1.04 15.35
N LEU A 217 1.13 -1.46 14.07
CA LEU A 217 2.29 -1.42 13.15
C LEU A 217 2.64 0.02 12.71
N LEU A 218 1.66 0.92 12.70
CA LEU A 218 1.92 2.34 12.49
C LEU A 218 2.69 2.95 13.67
N ASP A 219 2.33 2.61 14.91
CA ASP A 219 3.08 3.04 16.10
C ASP A 219 4.54 2.59 16.05
N VAL A 220 4.81 1.36 15.57
CA VAL A 220 6.17 0.84 15.39
C VAL A 220 6.95 1.61 14.33
N SER A 221 6.33 1.98 13.23
CA SER A 221 7.01 2.58 12.06
C SER A 221 7.01 4.10 12.06
N THR A 222 6.20 4.76 12.91
CA THR A 222 6.04 6.22 12.92
C THR A 222 7.26 6.96 13.45
N GLY A 223 7.39 8.20 13.00
CA GLY A 223 8.39 9.16 13.48
C GLY A 223 9.62 9.29 12.59
N PRO A 224 10.30 10.45 12.68
CA PRO A 224 11.47 10.72 11.85
C PRO A 224 12.69 9.89 12.28
N ALA A 225 13.55 9.58 11.33
CA ALA A 225 14.94 9.24 11.60
C ALA A 225 15.78 10.53 11.73
N ILE A 226 17.02 10.39 12.20
CA ILE A 226 17.94 11.53 12.28
C ILE A 226 18.21 12.06 10.88
N GLY A 227 17.98 13.36 10.65
CA GLY A 227 18.23 14.03 9.38
C GLY A 227 17.05 14.01 8.39
N GLU A 228 15.86 13.62 8.82
CA GLU A 228 14.66 13.72 7.97
C GLU A 228 14.39 15.17 7.53
N PRO A 229 14.09 15.42 6.25
CA PRO A 229 13.88 16.78 5.74
C PRO A 229 12.58 17.42 6.24
N TYR A 230 11.59 16.62 6.55
CA TYR A 230 10.31 17.04 7.13
C TYR A 230 9.60 15.84 7.82
N THR A 231 8.66 16.13 8.69
CA THR A 231 7.92 15.12 9.44
C THR A 231 6.44 15.49 9.55
N ALA A 232 5.58 14.46 9.64
CA ALA A 232 4.17 14.65 9.97
C ALA A 232 4.01 15.15 11.41
N PRO A 233 2.91 15.86 11.74
CA PRO A 233 2.59 16.21 13.13
C PRO A 233 2.59 14.97 14.03
N ALA A 234 3.17 15.08 15.22
CA ALA A 234 3.17 13.98 16.17
C ALA A 234 1.73 13.60 16.58
N PRO A 235 1.40 12.30 16.69
CA PRO A 235 0.10 11.89 17.21
C PRO A 235 -0.05 12.29 18.68
N SER A 236 -1.26 12.57 19.11
CA SER A 236 -1.55 12.95 20.51
C SER A 236 -1.43 11.77 21.48
N ARG A 237 -1.58 10.55 20.99
CA ARG A 237 -1.42 9.28 21.69
C ARG A 237 -1.09 8.17 20.68
N PRO A 238 -0.69 6.97 21.13
CA PRO A 238 -0.46 5.84 20.23
C PRO A 238 -1.67 5.55 19.33
N PHE A 239 -1.43 5.19 18.06
CA PHE A 239 -2.49 4.86 17.11
C PHE A 239 -3.26 3.59 17.52
N ALA A 240 -2.62 2.64 18.18
CA ALA A 240 -3.28 1.47 18.75
C ALA A 240 -4.37 1.84 19.77
N ASP A 241 -4.21 2.93 20.53
CA ASP A 241 -5.19 3.43 21.49
C ASP A 241 -6.40 4.13 20.80
N GLU A 242 -6.30 4.39 19.50
CA GLU A 242 -7.41 4.95 18.72
C GLU A 242 -8.42 3.87 18.30
N VAL A 243 -7.99 2.61 18.22
CA VAL A 243 -8.86 1.49 17.84
C VAL A 243 -9.84 1.18 18.95
N GLY A 244 -11.14 1.28 18.65
CA GLY A 244 -12.22 1.15 19.63
C GLY A 244 -12.59 2.45 20.37
N ALA A 245 -11.82 3.53 20.21
CA ALA A 245 -12.26 4.86 20.61
C ALA A 245 -13.36 5.39 19.68
N ARG A 246 -14.34 6.10 20.25
CA ARG A 246 -15.46 6.64 19.46
C ARG A 246 -14.95 7.72 18.50
N PRO A 247 -15.31 7.67 17.19
CA PRO A 247 -14.91 8.70 16.23
C PRO A 247 -15.59 10.05 16.46
N GLY A 248 -16.67 10.09 17.27
CA GLY A 248 -17.55 11.22 17.35
C GLY A 248 -18.48 11.30 16.12
N ARG A 249 -19.17 12.40 15.96
CA ARG A 249 -20.03 12.66 14.79
C ARG A 249 -19.19 13.32 13.71
N LEU A 250 -18.91 12.58 12.62
CA LEU A 250 -18.09 13.04 11.50
C LEU A 250 -18.99 13.62 10.40
N ARG A 251 -18.49 14.63 9.69
CA ARG A 251 -19.09 15.15 8.45
C ARG A 251 -18.36 14.48 7.28
N ILE A 252 -19.05 13.57 6.60
CA ILE A 252 -18.49 12.73 5.54
C ILE A 252 -19.11 13.16 4.21
N GLY A 253 -18.31 13.75 3.32
CA GLY A 253 -18.72 13.94 1.93
C GLY A 253 -18.47 12.66 1.15
N PHE A 254 -19.43 12.19 0.33
CA PHE A 254 -19.22 11.07 -0.55
C PHE A 254 -19.46 11.44 -2.01
N SER A 255 -18.78 10.73 -2.94
CA SER A 255 -18.97 10.93 -4.37
C SER A 255 -18.86 9.62 -5.13
N CYS A 256 -19.77 9.43 -6.12
CA CYS A 256 -19.69 8.41 -7.15
C CYS A 256 -19.13 8.98 -8.48
N GLU A 257 -18.91 10.28 -8.57
CA GLU A 257 -18.27 10.91 -9.73
C GLU A 257 -16.75 10.75 -9.67
N THR A 258 -16.14 10.33 -10.78
CA THR A 258 -14.69 10.27 -10.86
C THR A 258 -14.08 11.63 -11.22
N PRO A 259 -12.92 11.99 -10.66
CA PRO A 259 -12.29 13.29 -10.94
C PRO A 259 -11.98 13.55 -12.42
N LEU A 260 -11.74 12.50 -13.21
CA LEU A 260 -11.42 12.59 -14.64
C LEU A 260 -12.61 12.34 -15.57
N GLY A 261 -13.83 12.22 -15.02
CA GLY A 261 -15.06 12.05 -15.78
C GLY A 261 -15.31 10.64 -16.34
N ASP A 262 -14.56 9.63 -15.87
CA ASP A 262 -14.84 8.24 -16.22
C ASP A 262 -16.04 7.72 -15.40
N SER A 263 -16.83 6.81 -15.98
CA SER A 263 -17.87 6.10 -15.24
C SER A 263 -17.29 5.07 -14.27
N LEU A 264 -17.87 4.94 -13.10
CA LEU A 264 -17.64 3.81 -12.21
C LEU A 264 -18.35 2.56 -12.71
N ASP A 265 -17.83 1.41 -12.35
CA ASP A 265 -18.56 0.15 -12.42
C ASP A 265 -19.77 0.20 -11.47
N PRO A 266 -20.96 -0.33 -11.87
CA PRO A 266 -22.16 -0.32 -11.03
C PRO A 266 -21.96 -0.92 -9.62
N GLU A 267 -21.14 -1.97 -9.48
CA GLU A 267 -20.82 -2.56 -8.17
C GLU A 267 -20.02 -1.60 -7.30
N CYS A 268 -19.11 -0.81 -7.91
CA CYS A 268 -18.36 0.22 -7.18
C CYS A 268 -19.24 1.38 -6.74
N GLU A 269 -20.16 1.84 -7.59
CA GLU A 269 -21.14 2.88 -7.23
C GLU A 269 -22.07 2.41 -6.09
N LYS A 270 -22.62 1.19 -6.20
CA LYS A 270 -23.43 0.55 -5.18
C LYS A 270 -22.67 0.48 -3.84
N ALA A 271 -21.42 0.04 -3.87
CA ALA A 271 -20.56 -0.05 -2.69
C ALA A 271 -20.40 1.29 -1.97
N VAL A 272 -20.18 2.39 -2.71
CA VAL A 272 -20.08 3.75 -2.13
C VAL A 272 -21.38 4.16 -1.47
N ARG A 273 -22.52 3.98 -2.14
CA ARG A 273 -23.86 4.35 -1.59
C ARG A 273 -24.21 3.52 -0.35
N GLU A 274 -23.90 2.22 -0.34
CA GLU A 274 -24.09 1.35 0.84
C GLU A 274 -23.19 1.77 2.01
N ALA A 275 -21.93 2.16 1.74
CA ALA A 275 -21.02 2.63 2.78
C ALA A 275 -21.46 4.01 3.33
N ALA A 276 -21.96 4.91 2.49
CA ALA A 276 -22.53 6.17 2.89
C ALA A 276 -23.73 5.97 3.83
N ALA A 277 -24.70 5.10 3.45
CA ALA A 277 -25.83 4.75 4.27
C ALA A 277 -25.43 4.07 5.59
N LEU A 278 -24.38 3.22 5.58
CA LEU A 278 -23.83 2.63 6.79
C LEU A 278 -23.28 3.72 7.73
N CYS A 279 -22.49 4.65 7.24
CA CYS A 279 -21.96 5.77 8.04
C CYS A 279 -23.09 6.63 8.62
N GLU A 280 -24.16 6.92 7.85
CA GLU A 280 -25.33 7.64 8.33
C GLU A 280 -26.05 6.88 9.46
N SER A 281 -26.23 5.57 9.31
CA SER A 281 -26.85 4.71 10.33
C SER A 281 -26.04 4.63 11.63
N LEU A 282 -24.73 4.88 11.55
CA LEU A 282 -23.81 4.96 12.69
C LEU A 282 -23.77 6.36 13.36
N GLY A 283 -24.59 7.30 12.85
CA GLY A 283 -24.79 8.62 13.44
C GLY A 283 -23.86 9.72 12.91
N HIS A 284 -23.20 9.49 11.76
CA HIS A 284 -22.41 10.51 11.07
C HIS A 284 -23.30 11.40 10.18
N ASP A 285 -22.85 12.61 9.88
CA ASP A 285 -23.46 13.49 8.88
C ASP A 285 -22.88 13.16 7.51
N VAL A 286 -23.71 12.64 6.60
CA VAL A 286 -23.28 12.17 5.29
C VAL A 286 -23.92 13.01 4.18
N PHE A 287 -23.11 13.51 3.25
CA PHE A 287 -23.53 14.41 2.18
C PHE A 287 -22.95 13.95 0.85
N GLU A 288 -23.70 14.07 -0.24
CA GLU A 288 -23.14 13.92 -1.57
C GLU A 288 -22.31 15.17 -1.91
N ALA A 289 -20.98 15.03 -1.91
CA ALA A 289 -20.04 16.13 -2.09
C ALA A 289 -18.67 15.61 -2.56
N MET A 290 -18.03 16.36 -3.45
CA MET A 290 -16.67 16.12 -3.97
C MET A 290 -15.83 17.40 -3.80
N PRO A 291 -14.53 17.28 -3.49
CA PRO A 291 -13.62 18.43 -3.50
C PRO A 291 -13.59 19.13 -4.86
N ASP A 292 -13.58 20.47 -4.85
CA ASP A 292 -13.46 21.29 -6.05
C ASP A 292 -11.99 21.60 -6.35
N PHE A 293 -11.47 21.09 -7.47
CA PHE A 293 -10.10 21.30 -7.97
C PHE A 293 -10.02 20.94 -9.45
N ALA A 294 -8.99 21.44 -10.14
CA ALA A 294 -8.76 21.11 -11.55
C ALA A 294 -8.14 19.69 -11.71
N ALA A 295 -9.00 18.68 -11.67
CA ALA A 295 -8.59 17.27 -11.57
C ALA A 295 -7.70 16.81 -12.73
N MET A 296 -7.99 17.21 -13.97
CA MET A 296 -7.17 16.87 -15.14
C MET A 296 -5.78 17.51 -15.04
N GLU A 297 -5.69 18.74 -14.61
CA GLU A 297 -4.41 19.44 -14.39
C GLU A 297 -3.61 18.72 -13.29
N LEU A 298 -4.23 18.43 -12.14
CA LEU A 298 -3.57 17.67 -11.07
C LEU A 298 -3.04 16.33 -11.58
N TRP A 299 -3.84 15.56 -12.34
CA TRP A 299 -3.43 14.27 -12.88
C TRP A 299 -2.24 14.40 -13.84
N GLN A 300 -2.25 15.38 -14.75
CA GLN A 300 -1.17 15.61 -15.70
C GLN A 300 0.13 15.99 -14.98
N LYS A 301 0.07 16.91 -14.02
CA LYS A 301 1.24 17.38 -13.26
C LYS A 301 1.77 16.29 -12.32
N PHE A 302 0.89 15.56 -11.65
CA PHE A 302 1.26 14.38 -10.87
C PHE A 302 1.97 13.34 -11.74
N THR A 303 1.46 13.05 -12.93
CA THR A 303 2.10 12.11 -13.87
C THR A 303 3.47 12.61 -14.35
N THR A 304 3.63 13.92 -14.54
CA THR A 304 4.92 14.54 -14.86
C THR A 304 5.93 14.34 -13.71
N VAL A 305 5.51 14.59 -12.47
CA VAL A 305 6.37 14.36 -11.29
C VAL A 305 6.76 12.89 -11.17
N LEU A 306 5.82 11.96 -11.40
CA LEU A 306 6.14 10.53 -11.42
C LEU A 306 7.15 10.16 -12.51
N ALA A 307 7.00 10.67 -13.73
CA ALA A 307 7.95 10.39 -14.82
C ALA A 307 9.37 10.88 -14.47
N GLY A 308 9.49 12.09 -13.93
CA GLY A 308 10.76 12.60 -13.42
C GLY A 308 11.36 11.75 -12.30
N GLY A 309 10.51 11.28 -11.37
CA GLY A 309 10.91 10.39 -10.29
C GLY A 309 11.38 9.02 -10.77
N VAL A 310 10.75 8.44 -11.80
CA VAL A 310 11.23 7.19 -12.42
C VAL A 310 12.57 7.39 -13.11
N ALA A 311 12.73 8.46 -13.89
CA ALA A 311 14.01 8.78 -14.52
C ALA A 311 15.13 8.94 -13.48
N TRP A 312 14.84 9.61 -12.37
CA TRP A 312 15.77 9.75 -11.25
C TRP A 312 16.12 8.39 -10.61
N ALA A 313 15.12 7.53 -10.32
CA ALA A 313 15.36 6.24 -9.70
C ALA A 313 16.28 5.35 -10.56
N LEU A 314 16.05 5.31 -11.89
CA LEU A 314 16.89 4.56 -12.81
C LEU A 314 18.31 5.14 -12.87
N ALA A 315 18.46 6.46 -12.91
CA ALA A 315 19.79 7.11 -12.88
C ALA A 315 20.53 6.85 -11.55
N ASP A 316 19.83 6.81 -10.42
CA ASP A 316 20.44 6.46 -9.13
C ASP A 316 20.94 5.02 -9.11
N TRP A 317 20.16 4.08 -9.65
CA TRP A 317 20.59 2.68 -9.78
C TRP A 317 21.76 2.50 -10.74
N GLU A 318 21.79 3.21 -11.88
CA GLU A 318 22.95 3.23 -12.77
C GLU A 318 24.21 3.68 -12.02
N ARG A 319 24.10 4.77 -11.27
CA ARG A 319 25.19 5.30 -10.44
C ARG A 319 25.63 4.31 -9.34
N ARG A 320 24.68 3.71 -8.61
CA ARG A 320 24.97 2.77 -7.49
C ARG A 320 25.61 1.48 -7.97
N LEU A 321 25.18 0.95 -9.11
CA LEU A 321 25.71 -0.29 -9.66
C LEU A 321 26.94 -0.11 -10.55
N GLY A 322 27.20 1.10 -11.05
CA GLY A 322 28.23 1.36 -12.07
C GLY A 322 27.94 0.63 -13.39
N ARG A 323 26.67 0.39 -13.71
CA ARG A 323 26.21 -0.30 -14.92
C ARG A 323 25.47 0.68 -15.81
N THR A 324 25.80 0.71 -17.12
CA THR A 324 25.05 1.51 -18.09
C THR A 324 23.71 0.85 -18.38
N MET A 325 22.64 1.63 -18.30
CA MET A 325 21.31 1.17 -18.64
C MET A 325 20.97 1.37 -20.11
N ASN A 326 20.09 0.50 -20.64
CA ASN A 326 19.56 0.60 -21.99
C ASN A 326 18.13 0.03 -22.02
N GLU A 327 17.44 0.20 -23.15
CA GLU A 327 16.05 -0.22 -23.31
C GLU A 327 15.82 -1.71 -22.98
N GLN A 328 16.78 -2.60 -23.31
CA GLN A 328 16.65 -4.04 -23.08
C GLN A 328 16.75 -4.41 -21.58
N SER A 329 17.26 -3.49 -20.75
CA SER A 329 17.45 -3.71 -19.31
C SER A 329 16.13 -3.65 -18.53
N PHE A 330 15.07 -3.08 -19.10
CA PHE A 330 13.81 -2.78 -18.43
C PHE A 330 12.60 -3.29 -19.19
N GLU A 331 11.43 -3.29 -18.54
CA GLU A 331 10.16 -3.45 -19.22
C GLU A 331 9.87 -2.22 -20.10
N PRO A 332 9.24 -2.42 -21.30
CA PRO A 332 9.04 -1.33 -22.24
C PRO A 332 8.31 -0.11 -21.67
N PHE A 333 7.34 -0.32 -20.76
CA PHE A 333 6.64 0.77 -20.11
C PHE A 333 7.54 1.58 -19.17
N VAL A 334 8.34 0.89 -18.35
CA VAL A 334 9.26 1.55 -17.38
C VAL A 334 10.29 2.38 -18.14
N TRP A 335 10.87 1.81 -19.20
CA TRP A 335 11.82 2.53 -20.04
C TRP A 335 11.19 3.76 -20.70
N ALA A 336 10.07 3.59 -21.43
CA ALA A 336 9.39 4.68 -22.12
C ALA A 336 8.94 5.79 -21.17
N PHE A 337 8.48 5.42 -19.96
CA PHE A 337 8.08 6.39 -18.95
C PHE A 337 9.28 7.14 -18.36
N SER A 338 10.43 6.47 -18.18
CA SER A 338 11.67 7.12 -17.77
C SER A 338 12.21 8.09 -18.81
N GLU A 339 12.13 7.74 -20.11
CA GLU A 339 12.54 8.64 -21.21
C GLU A 339 11.72 9.95 -21.23
N ARG A 340 10.41 9.86 -20.91
CA ARG A 340 9.58 11.06 -20.71
C ARG A 340 10.08 11.91 -19.54
N GLY A 341 10.50 11.26 -18.45
CA GLY A 341 11.08 11.95 -17.30
C GLY A 341 12.42 12.60 -17.60
N ARG A 342 13.28 11.95 -18.39
CA ARG A 342 14.58 12.50 -18.83
C ARG A 342 14.46 13.70 -19.76
N ALA A 343 13.38 13.77 -20.52
CA ALA A 343 13.11 14.90 -21.41
C ALA A 343 12.68 16.18 -20.67
N LEU A 344 12.37 16.10 -19.36
CA LEU A 344 11.99 17.27 -18.55
C LEU A 344 13.23 18.09 -18.19
N SER A 345 13.12 19.40 -18.33
CA SER A 345 14.07 20.31 -17.67
C SER A 345 13.81 20.36 -16.17
N ALA A 346 14.79 20.82 -15.40
CA ALA A 346 14.59 21.08 -13.97
C ALA A 346 13.44 22.08 -13.72
N ALA A 347 13.27 23.07 -14.61
CA ALA A 347 12.18 24.03 -14.53
C ALA A 347 10.81 23.37 -14.73
N ASP A 348 10.67 22.49 -15.74
CA ASP A 348 9.42 21.76 -16.00
C ASP A 348 9.02 20.92 -14.78
N TYR A 349 9.97 20.22 -14.16
CA TYR A 349 9.73 19.42 -12.97
C TYR A 349 9.29 20.26 -11.77
N LEU A 350 9.98 21.36 -11.49
CA LEU A 350 9.64 22.26 -10.37
C LEU A 350 8.30 22.95 -10.58
N LEU A 351 7.98 23.37 -11.81
CA LEU A 351 6.66 23.92 -12.14
C LEU A 351 5.56 22.88 -11.96
N ALA A 352 5.79 21.63 -12.35
CA ALA A 352 4.82 20.57 -12.11
C ALA A 352 4.54 20.35 -10.61
N ILE A 353 5.58 20.39 -9.76
CA ILE A 353 5.42 20.33 -8.29
C ILE A 353 4.59 21.53 -7.79
N GLN A 354 4.91 22.74 -8.25
CA GLN A 354 4.18 23.96 -7.88
C GLN A 354 2.69 23.87 -8.25
N ASP A 355 2.39 23.41 -9.48
CA ASP A 355 1.02 23.26 -9.97
C ASP A 355 0.26 22.21 -9.14
N VAL A 356 0.88 21.07 -8.81
CA VAL A 356 0.30 20.09 -7.88
C VAL A 356 -0.06 20.74 -6.55
N GLN A 357 0.84 21.56 -5.98
CA GLN A 357 0.60 22.24 -4.69
C GLN A 357 -0.55 23.25 -4.77
N VAL A 358 -0.73 23.95 -5.90
CA VAL A 358 -1.86 24.85 -6.14
C VAL A 358 -3.17 24.06 -6.11
N GLN A 359 -3.26 22.94 -6.83
CA GLN A 359 -4.46 22.11 -6.86
C GLN A 359 -4.75 21.47 -5.50
N VAL A 360 -3.72 21.08 -4.75
CA VAL A 360 -3.85 20.55 -3.39
C VAL A 360 -4.45 21.60 -2.45
N ARG A 361 -4.09 22.87 -2.57
CA ARG A 361 -4.71 23.95 -1.76
C ARG A 361 -6.20 24.12 -2.06
N ALA A 362 -6.60 24.01 -3.34
CA ALA A 362 -8.01 24.06 -3.72
C ALA A 362 -8.79 22.87 -3.12
N LEU A 363 -8.30 21.65 -3.31
CA LEU A 363 -8.86 20.42 -2.76
C LEU A 363 -8.97 20.48 -1.21
N SER A 364 -7.96 21.03 -0.54
CA SER A 364 -7.91 21.06 0.93
C SER A 364 -9.02 21.91 1.57
N ARG A 365 -9.60 22.86 0.84
CA ARG A 365 -10.75 23.66 1.32
C ARG A 365 -11.98 22.81 1.63
N PHE A 366 -12.15 21.69 0.94
CA PHE A 366 -13.21 20.73 1.24
C PHE A 366 -13.20 20.32 2.72
N PHE A 367 -12.02 20.14 3.29
CA PHE A 367 -11.82 19.69 4.66
C PHE A 367 -12.00 20.80 5.72
N GLU A 368 -12.31 22.05 5.32
CA GLU A 368 -12.77 23.09 6.24
C GLU A 368 -14.20 22.79 6.75
N THR A 369 -15.01 22.15 5.91
CA THR A 369 -16.42 21.81 6.21
C THR A 369 -16.70 20.32 6.35
N HIS A 370 -15.80 19.46 5.91
CA HIS A 370 -15.91 18.00 6.00
C HIS A 370 -14.72 17.42 6.78
N ASP A 371 -14.95 16.31 7.45
CA ASP A 371 -13.90 15.60 8.17
C ASP A 371 -13.27 14.50 7.31
N MET A 372 -14.07 13.92 6.40
CA MET A 372 -13.65 12.86 5.50
C MET A 372 -14.29 12.97 4.11
N TRP A 373 -13.60 12.40 3.12
CA TRP A 373 -14.11 12.19 1.78
C TRP A 373 -14.17 10.68 1.50
N LEU A 374 -15.37 10.16 1.21
CA LEU A 374 -15.66 8.77 0.90
C LEU A 374 -15.85 8.58 -0.61
N THR A 375 -15.12 7.62 -1.19
CA THR A 375 -15.28 7.14 -2.56
C THR A 375 -15.08 5.62 -2.62
N THR A 376 -15.15 5.01 -3.79
CA THR A 376 -14.54 3.69 -3.99
C THR A 376 -13.01 3.82 -4.07
N THR A 377 -12.27 2.76 -3.73
CA THR A 377 -10.81 2.74 -3.95
C THR A 377 -10.48 2.61 -5.44
N LEU A 378 -11.22 1.80 -6.16
CA LEU A 378 -11.03 1.47 -7.58
C LEU A 378 -12.27 1.79 -8.40
N GLY A 379 -12.10 2.08 -9.68
CA GLY A 379 -13.20 2.36 -10.61
C GLY A 379 -14.01 1.12 -11.01
N GLN A 380 -13.50 -0.07 -10.73
CA GLN A 380 -14.13 -1.36 -11.01
C GLN A 380 -13.54 -2.46 -10.12
N PRO A 381 -14.18 -3.62 -9.97
CA PRO A 381 -13.62 -4.78 -9.27
C PRO A 381 -12.27 -5.23 -9.86
N PRO A 382 -11.54 -6.16 -9.20
CA PRO A 382 -10.22 -6.59 -9.67
C PRO A 382 -10.22 -6.98 -11.16
N LEU A 383 -9.28 -6.39 -11.93
CA LEU A 383 -9.15 -6.61 -13.37
C LEU A 383 -8.73 -8.05 -13.71
N PRO A 384 -9.14 -8.61 -14.84
CA PRO A 384 -8.49 -9.79 -15.40
C PRO A 384 -6.99 -9.55 -15.60
N LEU A 385 -6.17 -10.58 -15.35
CA LEU A 385 -4.73 -10.52 -15.61
C LEU A 385 -4.45 -10.20 -17.10
N GLY A 386 -3.46 -9.34 -17.34
CA GLY A 386 -3.09 -8.92 -18.71
C GLY A 386 -3.95 -7.80 -19.30
N THR A 387 -4.88 -7.21 -18.53
CA THR A 387 -5.74 -6.11 -19.03
C THR A 387 -4.94 -4.83 -19.28
N LEU A 388 -3.96 -4.51 -18.43
CA LEU A 388 -3.18 -3.27 -18.51
C LEU A 388 -1.83 -3.54 -19.17
N THR A 389 -1.81 -3.71 -20.48
CA THR A 389 -0.61 -3.89 -21.30
C THR A 389 -0.13 -2.55 -21.87
N TYR A 390 1.18 -2.42 -22.05
CA TYR A 390 1.80 -1.27 -22.70
C TYR A 390 1.73 -1.42 -24.24
N GLU A 391 1.23 -0.38 -24.91
CA GLU A 391 0.97 -0.37 -26.36
C GLU A 391 1.65 0.83 -27.06
N GLY A 392 2.82 1.26 -26.55
CA GLY A 392 3.68 2.25 -27.24
C GLY A 392 3.59 3.68 -26.72
N ASP A 393 2.51 4.11 -26.06
CA ASP A 393 2.44 5.42 -25.39
C ASP A 393 2.34 5.24 -23.87
N PRO A 394 3.34 5.69 -23.09
CA PRO A 394 3.33 5.57 -21.64
C PRO A 394 2.21 6.38 -20.97
N PHE A 395 1.79 7.50 -21.57
CA PHE A 395 0.70 8.32 -21.01
C PHE A 395 -0.67 7.67 -21.23
N GLU A 396 -0.86 6.96 -22.34
CA GLU A 396 -2.11 6.22 -22.58
C GLU A 396 -2.27 5.09 -21.55
N LEU A 397 -1.21 4.32 -21.28
CA LEU A 397 -1.27 3.31 -20.22
C LEU A 397 -1.51 3.97 -18.83
N ARG A 398 -0.86 5.10 -18.54
CA ARG A 398 -1.13 5.85 -17.29
C ARG A 398 -2.58 6.32 -17.21
N ARG A 399 -3.20 6.71 -18.34
CA ARG A 399 -4.62 7.10 -18.37
C ARG A 399 -5.55 5.92 -18.07
N ARG A 400 -5.24 4.73 -18.63
CA ARG A 400 -5.96 3.49 -18.35
C ARG A 400 -5.80 3.06 -16.88
N MET A 401 -4.60 3.21 -16.32
CA MET A 401 -4.35 2.99 -14.88
C MET A 401 -5.15 3.97 -14.00
N ALA A 402 -5.25 5.25 -14.40
CA ALA A 402 -6.04 6.26 -13.69
C ALA A 402 -7.55 5.97 -13.75
N LYS A 403 -8.05 5.39 -14.85
CA LYS A 403 -9.44 4.92 -14.93
C LYS A 403 -9.70 3.77 -13.96
N PHE A 404 -8.75 2.85 -13.78
CA PHE A 404 -8.86 1.78 -12.80
C PHE A 404 -8.76 2.28 -11.37
N SER A 405 -7.84 3.22 -11.07
CA SER A 405 -7.65 3.81 -9.74
C SER A 405 -7.80 5.33 -9.78
N PRO A 406 -9.05 5.84 -9.83
CA PRO A 406 -9.30 7.25 -10.16
C PRO A 406 -9.03 8.22 -9.00
N TYR A 407 -8.99 7.76 -7.74
CA TYR A 407 -8.95 8.65 -6.58
C TYR A 407 -7.65 8.59 -5.78
N THR A 408 -6.97 7.44 -5.75
CA THR A 408 -5.91 7.16 -4.78
C THR A 408 -4.72 8.12 -4.87
N TYR A 409 -4.29 8.52 -6.09
CA TYR A 409 -3.16 9.42 -6.31
C TYR A 409 -3.36 10.81 -5.69
N ILE A 410 -4.61 11.24 -5.51
CA ILE A 410 -4.97 12.56 -4.97
C ILE A 410 -4.45 12.71 -3.54
N SER A 411 -4.61 11.70 -2.70
CA SER A 411 -4.12 11.72 -1.32
C SER A 411 -2.60 11.57 -1.21
N ASN A 412 -1.92 11.04 -2.24
CA ASN A 412 -0.45 11.10 -2.32
C ASN A 412 0.01 12.52 -2.68
N ALA A 413 -0.63 13.14 -3.67
CA ALA A 413 -0.36 14.52 -4.05
C ALA A 413 -0.56 15.49 -2.87
N SER A 414 -1.67 15.36 -2.14
CA SER A 414 -1.98 16.22 -0.99
C SER A 414 -1.20 15.85 0.29
N GLY A 415 -0.68 14.62 0.37
CA GLY A 415 -0.04 14.10 1.58
C GLY A 415 -1.01 13.69 2.69
N GLN A 416 -2.32 13.78 2.47
CA GLN A 416 -3.35 13.39 3.44
C GLN A 416 -3.35 11.89 3.69
N PRO A 417 -3.66 11.41 4.91
CA PRO A 417 -3.86 10.01 5.18
C PRO A 417 -5.14 9.53 4.49
N ALA A 418 -5.13 8.28 4.02
CA ALA A 418 -6.28 7.65 3.39
C ALA A 418 -6.27 6.14 3.58
N MET A 419 -7.44 5.53 3.65
CA MET A 419 -7.56 4.09 3.86
C MET A 419 -8.47 3.44 2.82
N SER A 420 -8.22 2.16 2.53
CA SER A 420 -9.14 1.25 1.85
C SER A 420 -9.71 0.27 2.85
N VAL A 421 -11.03 0.20 2.96
CA VAL A 421 -11.76 -0.65 3.90
C VAL A 421 -12.60 -1.66 3.11
N PRO A 422 -12.48 -2.98 3.35
CA PRO A 422 -13.16 -4.02 2.57
C PRO A 422 -14.61 -4.21 3.05
N LEU A 423 -15.52 -3.33 2.67
CA LEU A 423 -16.91 -3.33 3.11
C LEU A 423 -17.91 -3.96 2.12
N HIS A 424 -17.47 -4.23 0.89
CA HIS A 424 -18.36 -4.77 -0.14
C HIS A 424 -17.69 -5.92 -0.92
N TRP A 425 -18.49 -6.88 -1.36
CA TRP A 425 -18.13 -7.96 -2.28
C TRP A 425 -19.21 -8.07 -3.35
N THR A 426 -18.77 -8.29 -4.59
CA THR A 426 -19.69 -8.57 -5.71
C THR A 426 -20.39 -9.91 -5.53
N GLU A 427 -21.38 -10.21 -6.40
CA GLU A 427 -22.03 -11.53 -6.43
C GLU A 427 -21.05 -12.68 -6.71
N ASP A 428 -19.95 -12.39 -7.42
CA ASP A 428 -18.86 -13.34 -7.71
C ASP A 428 -17.78 -13.38 -6.60
N ASP A 429 -18.09 -12.88 -5.40
CA ASP A 429 -17.17 -12.82 -4.24
C ASP A 429 -15.88 -12.00 -4.48
N LEU A 430 -15.86 -11.07 -5.45
CA LEU A 430 -14.74 -10.16 -5.64
C LEU A 430 -14.83 -8.98 -4.67
N PRO A 431 -13.77 -8.66 -3.92
CA PRO A 431 -13.81 -7.56 -2.96
C PRO A 431 -13.78 -6.20 -3.64
N VAL A 432 -14.49 -5.23 -3.05
CA VAL A 432 -14.49 -3.81 -3.41
C VAL A 432 -14.17 -3.00 -2.17
N GLY A 433 -13.02 -2.32 -2.19
CA GLY A 433 -12.58 -1.47 -1.10
C GLY A 433 -13.21 -0.07 -1.16
N LEU A 434 -13.65 0.43 -0.01
CA LEU A 434 -14.14 1.80 0.16
C LEU A 434 -12.98 2.70 0.61
N HIS A 435 -12.82 3.83 -0.06
CA HIS A 435 -11.72 4.75 0.15
C HIS A 435 -12.16 5.95 0.98
N PHE A 436 -11.55 6.12 2.14
CA PHE A 436 -11.77 7.29 3.00
C PHE A 436 -10.48 8.12 3.06
N VAL A 437 -10.59 9.40 2.75
CA VAL A 437 -9.49 10.39 2.89
C VAL A 437 -9.79 11.27 4.09
N GLY A 438 -8.83 11.37 5.01
CA GLY A 438 -8.91 12.25 6.19
C GLY A 438 -8.19 13.58 5.99
N ARG A 439 -8.26 14.45 6.99
CA ARG A 439 -7.45 15.66 7.06
C ARG A 439 -5.97 15.30 7.23
N PHE A 440 -5.09 16.19 6.80
CA PHE A 440 -3.64 16.00 6.97
C PHE A 440 -3.28 15.81 8.46
N GLY A 441 -2.59 14.72 8.78
CA GLY A 441 -2.20 14.36 10.15
C GLY A 441 -3.24 13.60 10.95
N GLU A 442 -4.45 13.35 10.42
CA GLU A 442 -5.59 12.80 11.15
C GLU A 442 -5.80 11.29 10.92
N GLU A 443 -4.73 10.50 10.95
CA GLU A 443 -4.83 9.03 10.96
C GLU A 443 -5.71 8.51 12.10
N ALA A 444 -5.68 9.18 13.25
CA ALA A 444 -6.50 8.83 14.41
C ALA A 444 -7.99 8.79 14.09
N ALA A 445 -8.51 9.79 13.37
CA ALA A 445 -9.92 9.84 12.97
C ALA A 445 -10.28 8.71 12.01
N LEU A 446 -9.39 8.38 11.04
CA LEU A 446 -9.57 7.27 10.12
C LEU A 446 -9.58 5.93 10.85
N LEU A 447 -8.65 5.70 11.78
CA LEU A 447 -8.56 4.45 12.55
C LEU A 447 -9.78 4.23 13.46
N ARG A 448 -10.29 5.31 14.10
CA ARG A 448 -11.53 5.23 14.90
C ARG A 448 -12.73 4.86 14.04
N LEU A 449 -12.90 5.51 12.87
CA LEU A 449 -13.97 5.16 11.94
C LEU A 449 -13.79 3.74 11.40
N ALA A 450 -12.58 3.34 11.00
CA ALA A 450 -12.31 1.99 10.51
C ALA A 450 -12.66 0.92 11.54
N ALA A 451 -12.31 1.13 12.82
CA ALA A 451 -12.66 0.21 13.90
C ALA A 451 -14.17 0.10 14.10
N GLN A 452 -14.91 1.21 14.05
CA GLN A 452 -16.37 1.21 14.13
C GLN A 452 -17.01 0.46 12.94
N LEU A 453 -16.46 0.63 11.73
CA LEU A 453 -16.91 -0.08 10.54
C LEU A 453 -16.57 -1.58 10.62
N GLU A 454 -15.39 -1.95 11.13
CA GLU A 454 -14.97 -3.34 11.34
C GLU A 454 -15.85 -4.05 12.36
N GLU A 455 -16.23 -3.39 13.45
CA GLU A 455 -17.16 -3.91 14.46
C GLU A 455 -18.56 -4.12 13.89
N THR A 456 -19.06 -3.18 13.08
CA THR A 456 -20.44 -3.19 12.56
C THR A 456 -20.60 -4.14 11.37
N ARG A 457 -19.60 -4.21 10.48
CA ARG A 457 -19.57 -5.06 9.28
C ARG A 457 -18.24 -5.82 9.21
N PRO A 458 -18.04 -6.85 10.06
CA PRO A 458 -16.76 -7.56 10.13
C PRO A 458 -16.47 -8.32 8.84
N TRP A 459 -15.24 -8.16 8.34
CA TRP A 459 -14.75 -8.84 7.13
C TRP A 459 -13.78 -10.00 7.42
N ALA A 460 -13.27 -10.13 8.64
CA ALA A 460 -12.29 -11.15 9.01
C ALA A 460 -12.76 -12.60 8.81
N GLY A 461 -14.08 -12.83 8.79
CA GLY A 461 -14.70 -14.13 8.55
C GLY A 461 -14.71 -14.56 7.08
N ARG A 462 -14.48 -13.64 6.14
CA ARG A 462 -14.44 -13.96 4.71
C ARG A 462 -13.11 -14.62 4.35
N SER A 463 -13.17 -15.61 3.47
CA SER A 463 -12.00 -16.38 3.02
C SER A 463 -11.98 -16.48 1.50
N PRO A 464 -10.85 -16.19 0.84
CA PRO A 464 -10.72 -16.36 -0.59
C PRO A 464 -10.68 -17.86 -0.98
N GLN A 465 -10.81 -18.14 -2.29
CA GLN A 465 -10.75 -19.50 -2.85
C GLN A 465 -9.40 -20.17 -2.56
N ILE A 466 -8.29 -19.41 -2.72
CA ILE A 466 -6.95 -19.88 -2.39
C ILE A 466 -6.56 -19.27 -1.04
N CYS A 467 -6.68 -20.07 0.01
CA CYS A 467 -6.16 -19.74 1.32
C CYS A 467 -5.55 -20.97 1.97
N SER A 468 -4.56 -20.76 2.83
CA SER A 468 -3.99 -21.85 3.61
C SER A 468 -5.05 -22.38 4.59
N THR A 469 -5.28 -23.68 4.58
CA THR A 469 -6.04 -24.37 5.63
C THR A 469 -5.14 -24.58 6.83
N SER A 470 -5.68 -24.38 8.03
CA SER A 470 -5.01 -24.66 9.30
C SER A 470 -4.70 -26.16 9.46
#